data_f42b1557790540316374bd36d50e7618
#
_entry.id   f42b1557790540316374bd36d50e7618
#
_cell.length_a   1.000
_cell.length_b   1.000
_cell.length_c   1.000
_cell.angle_alpha   90.00
_cell.angle_beta   90.00
_cell.angle_gamma   90.00
#
_symmetry.space_group_name_H-M   'P 1'
#
loop_
_entity.id
_entity.type
_entity.pdbx_description
1 polymer ?
#
loop_
_entity_poly.entity_id
_entity_poly.type
_entity_poly.pdbx_seq_one_letter_code
_entity_poly.pdbx_strand_id
1 'polypeptide(L)'
;HGQTISQPFIVARMIELACAGQVPERVLEIGTGCGYQAAVLGRVAGMVFSIERVKALHELAKENLRPLRMPNVRLHFGDGMLGLPAQAPFDAIVLAAAGMAVPQALLDQLKVGGRLVAPVAQQGQGQRLAFVERIGAREWKTRYMDGVNFVPLLPGTI
;
A
#
# COMPACT_ATOMS: atom_id res chain seq x y z
N HIS A 1 -12.65 -1.55 -15.01
CA HIS A 1 -13.28 -1.74 -13.70
C HIS A 1 -13.35 -0.44 -12.88
N GLY A 2 -13.28 0.74 -13.52
CA GLY A 2 -13.40 2.03 -12.85
C GLY A 2 -12.20 2.42 -12.01
N GLN A 3 -11.09 1.69 -12.10
CA GLN A 3 -9.87 1.99 -11.39
C GLN A 3 -8.97 2.91 -12.21
N THR A 4 -8.16 3.72 -11.54
CA THR A 4 -7.21 4.63 -12.18
C THR A 4 -5.79 4.34 -11.71
N ILE A 5 -4.81 4.71 -12.55
CA ILE A 5 -3.39 4.63 -12.18
C ILE A 5 -3.03 5.94 -11.50
N SER A 6 -2.42 5.87 -10.32
CA SER A 6 -1.94 7.05 -9.62
C SER A 6 -0.83 7.73 -10.43
N GLN A 7 -0.78 9.06 -10.36
CA GLN A 7 0.24 9.80 -11.06
C GLN A 7 1.64 9.44 -10.52
N PRO A 8 2.67 9.35 -11.39
CA PRO A 8 4.02 8.96 -10.98
C PRO A 8 4.59 9.79 -9.83
N PHE A 9 4.28 11.08 -9.77
CA PHE A 9 4.71 11.96 -8.69
C PHE A 9 4.17 11.47 -7.34
N ILE A 10 2.89 11.11 -7.28
CA ILE A 10 2.26 10.65 -6.04
C ILE A 10 2.80 9.27 -5.65
N VAL A 11 3.00 8.38 -6.61
CA VAL A 11 3.62 7.06 -6.35
C VAL A 11 5.01 7.25 -5.75
N ALA A 12 5.84 8.10 -6.35
CA ALA A 12 7.18 8.38 -5.85
C ALA A 12 7.14 8.99 -4.45
N ARG A 13 6.22 9.91 -4.20
CA ARG A 13 6.06 10.56 -2.90
C ARG A 13 5.68 9.56 -1.81
N MET A 14 4.74 8.66 -2.10
CA MET A 14 4.31 7.64 -1.15
C MET A 14 5.45 6.68 -0.82
N ILE A 15 6.20 6.25 -1.83
CA ILE A 15 7.34 5.35 -1.65
C ILE A 15 8.45 6.05 -0.85
N GLU A 16 8.74 7.30 -1.14
CA GLU A 16 9.72 8.08 -0.39
C GLU A 16 9.36 8.15 1.09
N LEU A 17 8.10 8.44 1.41
CA LEU A 17 7.61 8.50 2.77
C LEU A 17 7.71 7.13 3.45
N ALA A 18 7.30 6.08 2.76
CA ALA A 18 7.30 4.73 3.32
C ALA A 18 8.72 4.22 3.59
N CYS A 19 9.67 4.53 2.72
CA CYS A 19 11.07 4.11 2.88
C CYS A 19 11.82 4.97 3.90
N ALA A 20 11.53 6.27 3.95
CA ALA A 20 12.17 7.23 4.87
C ALA A 20 13.70 7.16 4.86
N GLY A 21 14.28 7.09 3.66
CA GLY A 21 15.74 7.05 3.48
C GLY A 21 16.40 5.70 3.76
N GLN A 22 15.61 4.66 3.98
CA GLN A 22 16.10 3.30 4.23
C GLN A 22 15.56 2.34 3.18
N VAL A 23 16.13 1.13 3.12
CA VAL A 23 15.61 0.05 2.28
C VAL A 23 14.72 -0.84 3.15
N PRO A 24 13.40 -0.79 3.02
CA PRO A 24 12.53 -1.67 3.81
C PRO A 24 12.72 -3.12 3.34
N GLU A 25 12.79 -4.04 4.30
CA GLU A 25 12.94 -5.46 3.98
C GLU A 25 11.64 -6.08 3.48
N ARG A 26 10.52 -5.76 4.14
CA ARG A 26 9.20 -6.33 3.83
C ARG A 26 8.20 -5.21 3.68
N VAL A 27 7.59 -5.13 2.52
CA VAL A 27 6.59 -4.11 2.20
C VAL A 27 5.27 -4.77 1.82
N LEU A 28 4.17 -4.24 2.32
CA LEU A 28 2.82 -4.61 1.91
C LEU A 28 2.22 -3.47 1.10
N GLU A 29 1.74 -3.79 -0.10
CA GLU A 29 0.98 -2.86 -0.93
C GLU A 29 -0.48 -3.30 -0.99
N ILE A 30 -1.38 -2.37 -0.74
CA ILE A 30 -2.83 -2.60 -0.86
C ILE A 30 -3.34 -1.88 -2.10
N GLY A 31 -3.83 -2.64 -3.06
CA GLY A 31 -4.30 -2.11 -4.34
C GLY A 31 -3.22 -2.20 -5.43
N THR A 32 -2.99 -3.42 -5.93
CA THR A 32 -1.98 -3.67 -6.95
C THR A 32 -2.25 -2.91 -8.25
N GLY A 33 -3.52 -2.83 -8.66
CA GLY A 33 -3.90 -2.23 -9.93
C GLY A 33 -3.21 -2.95 -11.10
N CYS A 34 -2.57 -2.16 -11.98
CA CYS A 34 -1.83 -2.71 -13.12
C CYS A 34 -0.43 -3.21 -12.77
N GLY A 35 0.02 -3.02 -11.52
CA GLY A 35 1.34 -3.49 -11.05
C GLY A 35 2.45 -2.45 -11.11
N TYR A 36 2.17 -1.22 -11.54
CA TYR A 36 3.20 -0.17 -11.67
C TYR A 36 3.90 0.12 -10.34
N GLN A 37 3.14 0.43 -9.30
CA GLN A 37 3.70 0.75 -7.99
C GLN A 37 4.41 -0.45 -7.36
N ALA A 38 3.85 -1.66 -7.54
CA ALA A 38 4.50 -2.90 -7.07
C ALA A 38 5.87 -3.09 -7.71
N ALA A 39 5.99 -2.81 -9.01
CA ALA A 39 7.26 -2.90 -9.72
C ALA A 39 8.28 -1.89 -9.18
N VAL A 40 7.86 -0.64 -8.93
CA VAL A 40 8.76 0.38 -8.36
C VAL A 40 9.18 0.00 -6.96
N LEU A 41 8.26 -0.45 -6.11
CA LEU A 41 8.57 -0.93 -4.75
C LEU A 41 9.57 -2.07 -4.80
N GLY A 42 9.42 -3.00 -5.74
CA GLY A 42 10.34 -4.13 -5.88
C GLY A 42 11.77 -3.72 -6.21
N ARG A 43 11.98 -2.52 -6.74
CA ARG A 43 13.32 -1.99 -7.04
C ARG A 43 13.99 -1.35 -5.82
N VAL A 44 13.23 -1.00 -4.78
CA VAL A 44 13.73 -0.25 -3.62
C VAL A 44 13.52 -1.00 -2.29
N ALA A 45 12.93 -2.18 -2.32
CA ALA A 45 12.62 -2.97 -1.13
C ALA A 45 13.17 -4.40 -1.27
N GLY A 46 13.26 -5.11 -0.15
CA GLY A 46 13.65 -6.52 -0.15
C GLY A 46 12.55 -7.40 -0.74
N MET A 47 11.43 -7.54 -0.03
CA MET A 47 10.27 -8.31 -0.46
C MET A 47 9.04 -7.39 -0.52
N VAL A 48 8.26 -7.51 -1.57
CA VAL A 48 7.00 -6.79 -1.73
C VAL A 48 5.86 -7.80 -1.83
N PHE A 49 4.86 -7.63 -0.98
CA PHE A 49 3.60 -8.38 -1.02
C PHE A 49 2.53 -7.40 -1.44
N SER A 50 1.79 -7.71 -2.51
CA SER A 50 0.78 -6.81 -3.03
C SER A 50 -0.55 -7.54 -3.13
N ILE A 51 -1.63 -6.89 -2.66
CA ILE A 51 -2.98 -7.47 -2.66
C ILE A 51 -3.88 -6.67 -3.58
N GLU A 52 -4.62 -7.39 -4.44
CA GLU A 52 -5.64 -6.81 -5.30
C GLU A 52 -6.96 -7.53 -5.10
N ARG A 53 -8.05 -6.78 -4.88
CA ARG A 53 -9.39 -7.32 -4.68
C ARG A 53 -10.13 -7.61 -5.99
N VAL A 54 -9.73 -6.98 -7.07
CA VAL A 54 -10.35 -7.14 -8.40
C VAL A 54 -9.58 -8.19 -9.18
N LYS A 55 -10.20 -9.34 -9.43
CA LYS A 55 -9.51 -10.47 -10.07
C LYS A 55 -8.92 -10.10 -11.42
N ALA A 56 -9.65 -9.36 -12.23
CA ALA A 56 -9.17 -8.94 -13.56
C ALA A 56 -7.90 -8.08 -13.46
N LEU A 57 -7.82 -7.19 -12.45
CA LEU A 57 -6.62 -6.38 -12.25
C LEU A 57 -5.47 -7.21 -11.71
N HIS A 58 -5.75 -8.16 -10.82
CA HIS A 58 -4.73 -9.09 -10.33
C HIS A 58 -4.07 -9.85 -11.49
N GLU A 59 -4.88 -10.39 -12.40
CA GLU A 59 -4.37 -11.10 -13.57
C GLU A 59 -3.59 -10.16 -14.50
N LEU A 60 -4.07 -8.93 -14.70
CA LEU A 60 -3.37 -7.93 -15.52
C LEU A 60 -1.99 -7.60 -14.92
N ALA A 61 -1.91 -7.41 -13.61
CA ALA A 61 -0.65 -7.14 -12.93
C ALA A 61 0.33 -8.30 -13.09
N LYS A 62 -0.15 -9.54 -12.99
CA LYS A 62 0.69 -10.73 -13.22
C LYS A 62 1.29 -10.71 -14.63
N GLU A 63 0.49 -10.39 -15.64
CA GLU A 63 0.97 -10.29 -17.01
C GLU A 63 1.99 -9.17 -17.18
N ASN A 64 1.71 -7.99 -16.61
CA ASN A 64 2.59 -6.83 -16.72
C ASN A 64 3.93 -7.04 -16.02
N LEU A 65 3.95 -7.76 -14.91
CA LEU A 65 5.18 -7.98 -14.13
C LEU A 65 6.00 -9.16 -14.63
N ARG A 66 5.39 -10.10 -15.36
CA ARG A 66 6.10 -11.29 -15.83
C ARG A 66 7.38 -10.98 -16.63
N PRO A 67 7.37 -10.05 -17.62
CA PRO A 67 8.59 -9.74 -18.36
C PRO A 67 9.69 -9.11 -17.53
N LEU A 68 9.33 -8.47 -16.41
CA LEU A 68 10.29 -7.79 -15.55
C LEU A 68 11.09 -8.74 -14.66
N ARG A 69 10.63 -9.99 -14.53
CA ARG A 69 11.29 -11.04 -13.74
C ARG A 69 11.69 -10.55 -12.36
N MET A 70 10.67 -10.20 -11.55
CA MET A 70 10.86 -9.70 -10.19
C MET A 70 10.46 -10.76 -9.16
N PRO A 71 11.36 -11.67 -8.76
CA PRO A 71 11.01 -12.75 -7.83
C PRO A 71 10.69 -12.23 -6.41
N ASN A 72 11.11 -11.00 -6.10
CA ASN A 72 10.86 -10.37 -4.81
C ASN A 72 9.49 -9.66 -4.74
N VAL A 73 8.69 -9.70 -5.80
CA VAL A 73 7.34 -9.14 -5.81
C VAL A 73 6.34 -10.29 -5.86
N ARG A 74 5.48 -10.39 -4.85
CA ARG A 74 4.48 -11.46 -4.72
C ARG A 74 3.09 -10.86 -4.76
N LEU A 75 2.31 -11.27 -5.76
CA LEU A 75 0.95 -10.77 -5.96
C LEU A 75 -0.07 -11.72 -5.34
N HIS A 76 -1.03 -11.16 -4.62
CA HIS A 76 -2.10 -11.89 -3.97
C HIS A 76 -3.45 -11.35 -4.42
N PHE A 77 -4.39 -12.25 -4.67
CA PHE A 77 -5.78 -11.88 -4.88
C PHE A 77 -6.50 -12.01 -3.53
N GLY A 78 -7.08 -10.91 -3.05
CA GLY A 78 -7.75 -10.94 -1.75
C GLY A 78 -8.27 -9.58 -1.30
N ASP A 79 -8.84 -9.57 -0.10
CA ASP A 79 -9.33 -8.36 0.55
C ASP A 79 -8.16 -7.63 1.22
N GLY A 80 -7.75 -6.50 0.65
CA GLY A 80 -6.63 -5.72 1.16
C GLY A 80 -6.85 -5.13 2.56
N MET A 81 -8.10 -4.95 2.97
CA MET A 81 -8.40 -4.42 4.31
C MET A 81 -7.97 -5.38 5.42
N LEU A 82 -7.82 -6.66 5.11
CA LEU A 82 -7.37 -7.68 6.05
C LEU A 82 -5.85 -7.83 6.10
N GLY A 83 -5.15 -7.25 5.14
CA GLY A 83 -3.71 -7.40 5.02
C GLY A 83 -3.28 -8.83 4.74
N LEU A 84 -2.07 -9.16 5.18
CA LEU A 84 -1.50 -10.52 5.09
C LEU A 84 -0.87 -10.88 6.44
N PRO A 85 -1.68 -11.30 7.43
CA PRO A 85 -1.14 -11.60 8.77
C PRO A 85 -0.03 -12.64 8.76
N ALA A 86 -0.12 -13.64 7.86
CA ALA A 86 0.88 -14.70 7.76
C ALA A 86 2.25 -14.20 7.33
N GLN A 87 2.32 -13.03 6.68
CA GLN A 87 3.57 -12.44 6.19
C GLN A 87 4.04 -11.27 7.06
N ALA A 88 3.23 -10.85 8.03
CA ALA A 88 3.56 -9.75 8.94
C ALA A 88 4.70 -10.14 9.89
N PRO A 89 5.41 -9.17 10.52
CA PRO A 89 5.22 -7.74 10.38
C PRO A 89 5.88 -7.15 9.13
N PHE A 90 5.42 -5.96 8.73
CA PHE A 90 5.96 -5.24 7.58
C PHE A 90 6.71 -3.99 8.03
N ASP A 91 7.83 -3.71 7.37
CA ASP A 91 8.58 -2.46 7.59
C ASP A 91 7.83 -1.25 7.04
N ALA A 92 7.11 -1.46 5.96
CA ALA A 92 6.31 -0.42 5.33
C ALA A 92 5.01 -1.00 4.77
N ILE A 93 3.94 -0.22 4.83
CA ILE A 93 2.65 -0.56 4.21
C ILE A 93 2.20 0.65 3.41
N VAL A 94 1.83 0.45 2.15
CA VAL A 94 1.39 1.50 1.24
C VAL A 94 0.01 1.15 0.70
N LEU A 95 -0.95 2.05 0.88
CA LEU A 95 -2.31 1.87 0.37
C LEU A 95 -2.53 2.76 -0.86
N ALA A 96 -3.01 2.18 -1.95
CA ALA A 96 -3.35 2.88 -3.18
C ALA A 96 -4.86 3.06 -3.34
N ALA A 97 -5.60 3.07 -2.23
CA ALA A 97 -7.03 3.33 -2.18
C ALA A 97 -7.36 4.07 -0.89
N ALA A 98 -8.36 4.94 -0.94
CA ALA A 98 -8.69 5.83 0.17
C ALA A 98 -9.85 5.29 1.02
N GLY A 99 -9.63 5.18 2.33
CA GLY A 99 -10.69 4.91 3.30
C GLY A 99 -10.97 6.13 4.16
N MET A 100 -11.99 6.04 5.02
CA MET A 100 -12.28 7.08 6.02
C MET A 100 -11.27 7.04 7.16
N ALA A 101 -10.64 5.88 7.35
CA ALA A 101 -9.59 5.66 8.34
C ALA A 101 -8.71 4.52 7.85
N VAL A 102 -7.52 4.37 8.43
CA VAL A 102 -6.65 3.22 8.17
C VAL A 102 -7.21 2.03 8.94
N PRO A 103 -7.45 0.87 8.28
CA PRO A 103 -7.91 -0.33 8.99
C PRO A 103 -6.96 -0.74 10.11
N GLN A 104 -7.51 -1.04 11.28
CA GLN A 104 -6.71 -1.46 12.44
C GLN A 104 -5.88 -2.72 12.14
N ALA A 105 -6.43 -3.63 11.33
CA ALA A 105 -5.71 -4.84 10.94
C ALA A 105 -4.37 -4.53 10.26
N LEU A 106 -4.31 -3.45 9.47
CA LEU A 106 -3.07 -3.04 8.81
C LEU A 106 -2.11 -2.37 9.78
N LEU A 107 -2.64 -1.54 10.68
CA LEU A 107 -1.81 -0.92 11.73
C LEU A 107 -1.15 -1.98 12.61
N ASP A 108 -1.86 -3.06 12.92
CA ASP A 108 -1.35 -4.15 13.75
C ASP A 108 -0.27 -4.97 13.04
N GLN A 109 -0.28 -4.99 11.70
CA GLN A 109 0.71 -5.72 10.90
C GLN A 109 1.97 -4.90 10.62
N LEU A 110 1.98 -3.64 11.02
CA LEU A 110 3.15 -2.79 10.88
C LEU A 110 4.15 -3.12 11.98
N LYS A 111 5.42 -3.27 11.61
CA LYS A 111 6.50 -3.47 12.58
C LYS A 111 6.63 -2.24 13.47
N VAL A 112 7.05 -2.41 14.73
CA VAL A 112 7.41 -1.27 15.58
C VAL A 112 8.61 -0.56 14.92
N GLY A 113 8.47 0.75 14.69
CA GLY A 113 9.41 1.51 13.88
C GLY A 113 9.06 1.54 12.40
N GLY A 114 8.05 0.76 11.98
CA GLY A 114 7.58 0.75 10.60
C GLY A 114 6.68 1.93 10.26
N ARG A 115 6.42 2.09 8.97
CA ARG A 115 5.67 3.23 8.45
C ARG A 115 4.58 2.79 7.50
N LEU A 116 3.43 3.48 7.58
CA LEU A 116 2.31 3.25 6.69
C LEU A 116 1.93 4.56 6.03
N VAL A 117 1.72 4.53 4.72
CA VAL A 117 1.26 5.69 3.94
C VAL A 117 -0.06 5.31 3.28
N ALA A 118 -1.08 6.10 3.53
CA ALA A 118 -2.42 5.83 3.02
C ALA A 118 -3.17 7.12 2.72
N PRO A 119 -3.92 7.18 1.60
CA PRO A 119 -4.86 8.28 1.40
C PRO A 119 -6.06 8.07 2.32
N VAL A 120 -6.42 9.12 3.06
CA VAL A 120 -7.56 9.11 3.97
C VAL A 120 -8.52 10.22 3.58
N ALA A 121 -9.79 9.85 3.39
CA ALA A 121 -10.85 10.81 3.11
C ALA A 121 -11.27 11.49 4.41
N GLN A 122 -11.28 12.83 4.40
CA GLN A 122 -11.74 13.62 5.53
C GLN A 122 -13.04 14.28 5.18
N GLN A 123 -14.01 14.22 6.07
CA GLN A 123 -15.35 14.76 5.81
C GLN A 123 -15.26 16.24 5.45
N GLY A 124 -15.75 16.59 4.25
CA GLY A 124 -15.78 17.96 3.76
C GLY A 124 -14.42 18.55 3.34
N GLN A 125 -13.34 17.77 3.37
CA GLN A 125 -11.98 18.25 3.09
C GLN A 125 -11.21 17.46 2.04
N GLY A 126 -11.89 16.52 1.34
CA GLY A 126 -11.23 15.66 0.37
C GLY A 126 -10.32 14.64 1.04
N GLN A 127 -9.30 14.19 0.29
CA GLN A 127 -8.37 13.17 0.78
C GLN A 127 -7.00 13.77 1.03
N ARG A 128 -6.31 13.26 2.04
CA ARG A 128 -4.92 13.61 2.33
C ARG A 128 -4.12 12.35 2.59
N LEU A 129 -2.83 12.37 2.30
CA LEU A 129 -1.94 11.29 2.69
C LEU A 129 -1.76 11.29 4.19
N ALA A 130 -2.10 10.18 4.82
CA ALA A 130 -1.78 9.92 6.21
C ALA A 130 -0.44 9.20 6.26
N PHE A 131 0.50 9.71 7.04
CA PHE A 131 1.79 9.10 7.30
C PHE A 131 1.76 8.61 8.75
N VAL A 132 1.77 7.28 8.92
CA VAL A 132 1.64 6.64 10.23
C VAL A 132 2.95 5.96 10.59
N GLU A 133 3.46 6.23 11.80
CA GLU A 133 4.61 5.55 12.34
C GLU A 133 4.17 4.74 13.56
N ARG A 134 4.53 3.47 13.63
CA ARG A 134 4.29 2.67 14.83
C ARG A 134 5.44 2.90 15.80
N ILE A 135 5.18 3.60 16.90
CA ILE A 135 6.20 3.98 17.86
C ILE A 135 6.28 3.08 19.09
N GLY A 136 5.33 2.17 19.23
CA GLY A 136 5.30 1.19 20.31
C GLY A 136 4.32 0.06 19.98
N ALA A 137 4.23 -0.94 20.86
CA ALA A 137 3.38 -2.10 20.62
C ALA A 137 1.91 -1.75 20.34
N ARG A 138 1.40 -0.71 20.99
CA ARG A 138 0.01 -0.24 20.85
C ARG A 138 -0.05 1.28 20.66
N GLU A 139 0.93 1.84 19.98
CA GLU A 139 1.02 3.28 19.84
C GLU A 139 1.47 3.63 18.43
N TRP A 140 0.67 4.46 17.75
CA TRP A 140 0.91 4.94 16.39
C TRP A 140 0.79 6.45 16.38
N LYS A 141 1.67 7.10 15.62
CA LYS A 141 1.66 8.54 15.42
C LYS A 141 1.30 8.83 13.97
N THR A 142 0.28 9.66 13.76
CA THR A 142 -0.20 10.01 12.42
C THR A 142 0.06 11.47 12.13
N ARG A 143 0.59 11.74 10.92
CA ARG A 143 0.67 13.08 10.35
C ARG A 143 -0.03 13.09 9.01
N TYR A 144 -0.70 14.19 8.68
CA TYR A 144 -1.37 14.36 7.40
C TYR A 144 -0.52 15.25 6.50
N MET A 145 -0.39 14.87 5.24
CA MET A 145 0.49 15.50 4.28
C MET A 145 -0.28 15.94 3.03
N ASP A 146 0.22 15.61 1.87
CA ASP A 146 -0.27 16.07 0.57
C ASP A 146 -1.76 15.76 0.34
N GLY A 147 -2.47 16.70 -0.30
CA GLY A 147 -3.80 16.44 -0.83
C GLY A 147 -3.70 15.49 -2.02
N VAL A 148 -4.61 14.51 -2.09
CA VAL A 148 -4.58 13.47 -3.11
C VAL A 148 -5.99 13.09 -3.53
N ASN A 149 -6.10 12.26 -4.58
CA ASN A 149 -7.38 11.76 -5.05
C ASN A 149 -7.21 10.31 -5.53
N PHE A 150 -7.66 9.37 -4.70
CA PHE A 150 -7.57 7.93 -4.96
C PHE A 150 -8.96 7.32 -5.04
N VAL A 151 -9.03 6.13 -5.65
CA VAL A 151 -10.24 5.30 -5.63
C VAL A 151 -10.54 4.84 -4.20
N PRO A 152 -11.80 4.53 -3.86
CA PRO A 152 -12.14 4.10 -2.51
C PRO A 152 -11.56 2.73 -2.15
N LEU A 153 -11.16 2.60 -0.88
CA LEU A 153 -10.78 1.33 -0.28
C LEU A 153 -12.04 0.56 0.04
N LEU A 154 -12.22 -0.59 -0.57
CA LEU A 154 -13.43 -1.40 -0.44
C LEU A 154 -13.10 -2.79 0.11
N PRO A 155 -14.01 -3.37 0.90
CA PRO A 155 -13.85 -4.72 1.41
C PRO A 155 -14.19 -5.78 0.37
N GLY A 156 -13.77 -7.00 0.64
CA GLY A 156 -14.09 -8.16 -0.18
C GLY A 156 -13.37 -8.19 -1.51
N THR A 157 -13.80 -9.12 -2.36
CA THR A 157 -13.22 -9.34 -3.69
C THR A 157 -14.31 -9.33 -4.77
N ILE A 158 -13.91 -9.01 -5.98
CA ILE A 158 -14.79 -9.11 -7.15
C ILE A 158 -14.08 -9.69 -8.36
#